data_a4ab857a022f7c529375f6695ed4b7aa
#
_entry.id   a4ab857a022f7c529375f6695ed4b7aa
#
_cell.length_a   1.000
_cell.length_b   1.000
_cell.length_c   1.000
_cell.angle_alpha   90.00
_cell.angle_beta   90.00
_cell.angle_gamma   90.00
#
_symmetry.space_group_name_H-M   'P 1'
#
loop_
_entity.id
_entity.type
_entity.pdbx_description
1 polymer ?
#
loop_
_entity_poly.entity_id
_entity_poly.type
_entity_poly.pdbx_seq_one_letter_code
_entity_poly.pdbx_strand_id
1 'polypeptide(L)'
;TQPTPQQVLLLAGCVQKAATPNVNLAVEQLLGVSGIKVTRVAKESCCGALNYHLGDHAAGLADMRRLLHTLAEAGPDGVPIVSSASGCGVTLKDYPSHFPVGDPDHELASRIASRIVDVVELFDDHSINAAPIRVAVHTPCTLSSGQQLGTNVADVLTRAGIDVTATGPQLACCGSAGTYSVLQPKLATALQAKMITALTTHAPAAIVTANIGCQMHLGAGTKVPVLHWAELLWRQHEALNSAPGRAPQPGL
;
A
#
# COMPACT_ATOMS: atom_id res chain seq x y z
N THR A 1 1.14 -17.07 -13.19
CA THR A 1 0.19 -16.08 -12.58
C THR A 1 -0.86 -16.86 -11.80
N GLN A 2 -1.09 -16.49 -10.56
CA GLN A 2 -2.21 -17.07 -9.80
C GLN A 2 -3.53 -16.51 -10.37
N PRO A 3 -4.61 -17.32 -10.39
CA PRO A 3 -5.90 -16.82 -10.86
C PRO A 3 -6.37 -15.66 -9.97
N THR A 4 -7.01 -14.66 -10.60
CA THR A 4 -7.59 -13.53 -9.89
C THR A 4 -8.59 -14.00 -8.84
N PRO A 5 -8.47 -13.57 -7.58
CA PRO A 5 -9.38 -14.01 -6.52
C PRO A 5 -10.77 -13.43 -6.74
N GLN A 6 -11.81 -14.20 -6.47
CA GLN A 6 -13.21 -13.72 -6.55
C GLN A 6 -13.56 -12.78 -5.39
N GLN A 7 -12.90 -12.93 -4.25
CA GLN A 7 -13.09 -12.08 -3.08
C GLN A 7 -11.78 -11.89 -2.30
N VAL A 8 -11.72 -10.80 -1.55
CA VAL A 8 -10.60 -10.46 -0.66
C VAL A 8 -11.08 -9.88 0.66
N LEU A 9 -10.22 -9.98 1.68
CA LEU A 9 -10.36 -9.24 2.93
C LEU A 9 -9.47 -8.01 2.86
N LEU A 10 -10.02 -6.81 3.04
CA LEU A 10 -9.26 -5.56 3.01
C LEU A 10 -8.93 -5.09 4.43
N LEU A 11 -7.63 -4.90 4.69
CA LEU A 11 -7.11 -4.22 5.86
C LEU A 11 -7.08 -2.71 5.62
N ALA A 12 -7.74 -1.95 6.48
CA ALA A 12 -7.75 -0.49 6.39
C ALA A 12 -6.45 0.16 6.90
N GLY A 13 -5.71 -0.53 7.79
CA GLY A 13 -4.49 -0.02 8.41
C GLY A 13 -4.74 1.07 9.46
N CYS A 14 -4.12 0.97 10.64
CA CYS A 14 -4.43 1.84 11.77
C CYS A 14 -4.17 3.33 11.47
N VAL A 15 -3.03 3.68 10.86
CA VAL A 15 -2.69 5.06 10.48
C VAL A 15 -3.45 5.48 9.22
N GLN A 16 -3.51 4.62 8.21
CA GLN A 16 -4.12 4.95 6.91
C GLN A 16 -5.61 5.27 7.02
N LYS A 17 -6.37 4.51 7.81
CA LYS A 17 -7.81 4.77 8.02
C LYS A 17 -8.09 6.12 8.71
N ALA A 18 -7.14 6.61 9.50
CA ALA A 18 -7.26 7.89 10.20
C ALA A 18 -6.76 9.07 9.35
N ALA A 19 -5.61 8.92 8.69
CA ALA A 19 -4.95 10.01 7.98
C ALA A 19 -5.39 10.13 6.51
N THR A 20 -5.66 9.01 5.83
CA THR A 20 -6.01 8.98 4.40
C THR A 20 -7.11 7.93 4.12
N PRO A 21 -8.32 8.10 4.69
CA PRO A 21 -9.41 7.12 4.54
C PRO A 21 -9.82 6.89 3.07
N ASN A 22 -9.63 7.88 2.21
CA ASN A 22 -9.93 7.80 0.78
C ASN A 22 -9.14 6.72 0.04
N VAL A 23 -7.94 6.36 0.55
CA VAL A 23 -7.14 5.27 -0.05
C VAL A 23 -7.90 3.95 0.00
N ASN A 24 -8.49 3.62 1.15
CA ASN A 24 -9.25 2.38 1.29
C ASN A 24 -10.52 2.37 0.44
N LEU A 25 -11.20 3.51 0.31
CA LEU A 25 -12.34 3.66 -0.59
C LEU A 25 -11.92 3.44 -2.05
N ALA A 26 -10.83 4.07 -2.47
CA ALA A 26 -10.31 3.91 -3.83
C ALA A 26 -9.92 2.45 -4.14
N VAL A 27 -9.27 1.78 -3.20
CA VAL A 27 -8.92 0.36 -3.34
C VAL A 27 -10.17 -0.50 -3.51
N GLU A 28 -11.22 -0.28 -2.71
CA GLU A 28 -12.49 -1.00 -2.85
C GLU A 28 -13.14 -0.78 -4.21
N GLN A 29 -13.17 0.46 -4.68
CA GLN A 29 -13.75 0.79 -5.98
C GLN A 29 -12.96 0.14 -7.13
N LEU A 30 -11.63 0.25 -7.09
CA LEU A 30 -10.76 -0.37 -8.10
C LEU A 30 -10.91 -1.90 -8.15
N LEU A 31 -10.94 -2.55 -6.99
CA LEU A 31 -11.17 -4.00 -6.92
C LEU A 31 -12.58 -4.36 -7.38
N GLY A 32 -13.57 -3.53 -7.04
CA GLY A 32 -14.95 -3.72 -7.47
C GLY A 32 -15.13 -3.66 -8.98
N VAL A 33 -14.53 -2.68 -9.67
CA VAL A 33 -14.57 -2.60 -11.15
C VAL A 33 -13.76 -3.72 -11.82
N SER A 34 -12.83 -4.34 -11.09
CA SER A 34 -12.11 -5.54 -11.53
C SER A 34 -12.88 -6.84 -11.22
N GLY A 35 -14.11 -6.76 -10.74
CA GLY A 35 -14.94 -7.92 -10.44
C GLY A 35 -14.59 -8.65 -9.13
N ILE A 36 -13.76 -8.06 -8.29
CA ILE A 36 -13.32 -8.65 -7.01
C ILE A 36 -14.20 -8.13 -5.88
N LYS A 37 -14.86 -9.06 -5.17
CA LYS A 37 -15.65 -8.71 -3.98
C LYS A 37 -14.74 -8.35 -2.81
N VAL A 38 -14.95 -7.19 -2.21
CA VAL A 38 -14.17 -6.70 -1.05
C VAL A 38 -14.99 -6.82 0.23
N THR A 39 -14.39 -7.41 1.25
CA THR A 39 -14.92 -7.42 2.62
C THR A 39 -13.90 -6.74 3.53
N ARG A 40 -14.30 -5.67 4.22
CA ARG A 40 -13.43 -5.02 5.20
C ARG A 40 -13.27 -5.87 6.45
N VAL A 41 -12.05 -5.96 6.96
CA VAL A 41 -11.80 -6.59 8.26
C VAL A 41 -12.40 -5.73 9.36
N ALA A 42 -13.35 -6.29 10.10
CA ALA A 42 -13.95 -5.61 11.24
C ALA A 42 -13.01 -5.65 12.46
N LYS A 43 -13.06 -4.58 13.29
CA LYS A 43 -12.31 -4.50 14.56
C LYS A 43 -10.79 -4.71 14.44
N GLU A 44 -10.21 -4.40 13.26
CA GLU A 44 -8.77 -4.52 13.08
C GLU A 44 -7.98 -3.67 14.09
N SER A 45 -6.90 -4.24 14.62
CA SER A 45 -5.91 -3.57 15.46
C SER A 45 -4.69 -3.13 14.63
N CYS A 46 -3.70 -2.54 15.30
CA CYS A 46 -2.40 -2.24 14.68
C CYS A 46 -1.68 -3.53 14.29
N CYS A 47 -0.89 -3.49 13.20
CA CYS A 47 -0.01 -4.60 12.83
C CYS A 47 1.18 -4.82 13.77
N GLY A 48 1.34 -3.98 14.82
CA GLY A 48 2.40 -4.11 15.82
C GLY A 48 3.75 -3.51 15.43
N ALA A 49 3.96 -3.19 14.15
CA ALA A 49 5.27 -2.75 13.64
C ALA A 49 5.83 -1.53 14.39
N LEU A 50 5.01 -0.52 14.70
CA LEU A 50 5.49 0.71 15.35
C LEU A 50 6.06 0.42 16.74
N ASN A 51 5.30 -0.24 17.60
CA ASN A 51 5.74 -0.58 18.95
C ASN A 51 6.98 -1.47 18.91
N TYR A 52 6.97 -2.50 18.05
CA TYR A 52 8.08 -3.43 17.93
C TYR A 52 9.38 -2.74 17.50
N HIS A 53 9.34 -1.91 16.47
CA HIS A 53 10.52 -1.20 15.97
C HIS A 53 10.97 -0.04 16.86
N LEU A 54 10.13 0.41 17.79
CA LEU A 54 10.51 1.38 18.83
C LEU A 54 11.17 0.73 20.05
N GLY A 55 11.29 -0.61 20.08
CA GLY A 55 11.89 -1.36 21.17
C GLY A 55 10.89 -1.83 22.23
N ASP A 56 9.62 -1.46 22.12
CA ASP A 56 8.56 -2.07 22.96
C ASP A 56 8.07 -3.37 22.30
N HIS A 57 8.95 -4.37 22.37
CA HIS A 57 8.68 -5.67 21.76
C HIS A 57 7.45 -6.36 22.37
N ALA A 58 7.22 -6.19 23.67
CA ALA A 58 6.08 -6.79 24.35
C ALA A 58 4.75 -6.21 23.82
N ALA A 59 4.63 -4.90 23.74
CA ALA A 59 3.45 -4.26 23.17
C ALA A 59 3.29 -4.57 21.67
N GLY A 60 4.41 -4.59 20.91
CA GLY A 60 4.41 -4.96 19.50
C GLY A 60 3.88 -6.37 19.26
N LEU A 61 4.37 -7.36 20.00
CA LEU A 61 3.90 -8.75 19.93
C LEU A 61 2.44 -8.90 20.36
N ALA A 62 2.00 -8.15 21.38
CA ALA A 62 0.60 -8.17 21.80
C ALA A 62 -0.34 -7.61 20.71
N ASP A 63 0.07 -6.55 20.00
CA ASP A 63 -0.67 -6.02 18.88
C ASP A 63 -0.70 -6.99 17.70
N MET A 64 0.44 -7.60 17.35
CA MET A 64 0.55 -8.62 16.31
C MET A 64 -0.37 -9.81 16.59
N ARG A 65 -0.35 -10.34 17.81
CA ARG A 65 -1.19 -11.46 18.23
C ARG A 65 -2.68 -11.13 18.14
N ARG A 66 -3.07 -9.93 18.58
CA ARG A 66 -4.46 -9.46 18.49
C ARG A 66 -4.93 -9.38 17.05
N LEU A 67 -4.12 -8.79 16.15
CA LEU A 67 -4.47 -8.70 14.74
C LEU A 67 -4.50 -10.09 14.09
N LEU A 68 -3.55 -10.96 14.42
CA LEU A 68 -3.49 -12.33 13.93
C LEU A 68 -4.79 -13.10 14.18
N HIS A 69 -5.30 -13.07 15.42
CA HIS A 69 -6.58 -13.71 15.75
C HIS A 69 -7.77 -13.03 15.07
N THR A 70 -7.77 -11.69 14.99
CA THR A 70 -8.81 -10.95 14.24
C THR A 70 -8.85 -11.39 12.77
N LEU A 71 -7.70 -11.59 12.12
CA LEU A 71 -7.63 -12.03 10.73
C LEU A 71 -8.05 -13.48 10.53
N ALA A 72 -7.79 -14.33 11.51
CA ALA A 72 -8.25 -15.72 11.50
C ALA A 72 -9.79 -15.83 11.56
N GLU A 73 -10.44 -14.90 12.27
CA GLU A 73 -11.89 -14.85 12.39
C GLU A 73 -12.58 -14.09 11.25
N ALA A 74 -11.85 -13.27 10.49
CA ALA A 74 -12.41 -12.35 9.50
C ALA A 74 -12.98 -13.05 8.24
N GLY A 75 -12.60 -14.28 7.98
CA GLY A 75 -13.09 -15.03 6.81
C GLY A 75 -12.43 -16.39 6.63
N PRO A 76 -12.93 -17.19 5.69
CA PRO A 76 -12.47 -18.54 5.48
C PRO A 76 -10.98 -18.59 5.04
N ASP A 77 -10.36 -19.74 5.31
CA ASP A 77 -9.00 -20.02 4.83
C ASP A 77 -8.95 -19.94 3.30
N GLY A 78 -7.81 -19.45 2.77
CA GLY A 78 -7.60 -19.32 1.34
C GLY A 78 -8.07 -17.98 0.73
N VAL A 79 -8.89 -17.19 1.42
CA VAL A 79 -9.23 -15.84 0.96
C VAL A 79 -8.04 -14.89 1.18
N PRO A 80 -7.52 -14.21 0.14
CA PRO A 80 -6.42 -13.27 0.31
C PRO A 80 -6.76 -12.11 1.23
N ILE A 81 -5.76 -11.66 1.99
CA ILE A 81 -5.85 -10.51 2.88
C ILE A 81 -5.02 -9.39 2.27
N VAL A 82 -5.69 -8.34 1.83
CA VAL A 82 -5.09 -7.23 1.08
C VAL A 82 -4.67 -6.11 2.01
N SER A 83 -3.42 -5.69 1.88
CA SER A 83 -2.91 -4.47 2.48
C SER A 83 -2.58 -3.45 1.40
N SER A 84 -3.07 -2.22 1.55
CA SER A 84 -2.70 -1.07 0.71
C SER A 84 -1.58 -0.23 1.32
N ALA A 85 -1.11 -0.59 2.53
CA ALA A 85 0.04 0.04 3.18
C ALA A 85 1.20 -0.95 3.20
N SER A 86 2.19 -0.76 2.31
CA SER A 86 3.30 -1.70 2.14
C SER A 86 4.10 -1.97 3.43
N GLY A 87 4.14 -1.00 4.37
CA GLY A 87 4.75 -1.19 5.69
C GLY A 87 3.99 -2.19 6.56
N CYS A 88 2.65 -2.17 6.53
CA CYS A 88 1.84 -3.19 7.19
C CYS A 88 1.96 -4.53 6.46
N GLY A 89 1.93 -4.53 5.12
CA GLY A 89 2.04 -5.73 4.31
C GLY A 89 3.31 -6.53 4.59
N VAL A 90 4.47 -5.87 4.59
CA VAL A 90 5.75 -6.54 4.88
C VAL A 90 5.78 -7.11 6.29
N THR A 91 5.27 -6.36 7.29
CA THR A 91 5.23 -6.83 8.67
C THR A 91 4.34 -8.07 8.84
N LEU A 92 3.16 -8.08 8.20
CA LEU A 92 2.23 -9.21 8.24
C LEU A 92 2.81 -10.45 7.54
N LYS A 93 3.51 -10.28 6.43
CA LYS A 93 4.23 -11.37 5.74
C LYS A 93 5.36 -11.95 6.61
N ASP A 94 5.91 -11.15 7.54
CA ASP A 94 6.99 -11.54 8.45
C ASP A 94 6.52 -12.05 9.82
N TYR A 95 5.23 -12.13 10.08
CA TYR A 95 4.69 -12.63 11.35
C TYR A 95 5.27 -13.98 11.81
N PRO A 96 5.52 -14.97 10.92
CA PRO A 96 6.14 -16.23 11.35
C PRO A 96 7.48 -16.06 12.09
N SER A 97 8.26 -15.03 11.76
CA SER A 97 9.55 -14.75 12.44
C SER A 97 9.36 -14.23 13.87
N HIS A 98 8.20 -13.63 14.16
CA HIS A 98 7.85 -13.09 15.47
C HIS A 98 7.19 -14.13 16.39
N PHE A 99 6.72 -15.25 15.85
CA PHE A 99 6.12 -16.37 16.58
C PHE A 99 6.94 -17.63 16.29
N PRO A 100 8.05 -17.86 17.04
CA PRO A 100 8.96 -18.96 16.73
C PRO A 100 8.31 -20.34 16.96
N VAL A 101 8.94 -21.38 16.42
CA VAL A 101 8.51 -22.76 16.64
C VAL A 101 8.37 -23.04 18.14
N GLY A 102 7.19 -23.53 18.54
CA GLY A 102 6.81 -23.72 19.93
C GLY A 102 5.91 -22.62 20.52
N ASP A 103 5.80 -21.46 19.86
CA ASP A 103 4.75 -20.49 20.19
C ASP A 103 3.38 -21.04 19.76
N PRO A 104 2.31 -20.91 20.58
CA PRO A 104 0.97 -21.38 20.25
C PRO A 104 0.41 -20.84 18.93
N ASP A 105 0.89 -19.66 18.52
CA ASP A 105 0.40 -18.98 17.31
C ASP A 105 1.32 -19.16 16.09
N HIS A 106 2.38 -19.94 16.17
CA HIS A 106 3.33 -20.15 15.07
C HIS A 106 2.67 -20.61 13.77
N GLU A 107 1.85 -21.67 13.84
CA GLU A 107 1.16 -22.19 12.65
C GLU A 107 0.10 -21.21 12.12
N LEU A 108 -0.61 -20.53 13.03
CA LEU A 108 -1.59 -19.52 12.66
C LEU A 108 -0.91 -18.34 11.94
N ALA A 109 0.23 -17.88 12.46
CA ALA A 109 1.03 -16.81 11.84
C ALA A 109 1.47 -17.20 10.41
N SER A 110 1.92 -18.43 10.22
CA SER A 110 2.32 -18.94 8.91
C SER A 110 1.15 -19.00 7.93
N ARG A 111 -0.03 -19.48 8.36
CA ARG A 111 -1.23 -19.52 7.53
C ARG A 111 -1.72 -18.12 7.15
N ILE A 112 -1.73 -17.18 8.09
CA ILE A 112 -2.16 -15.81 7.81
C ILE A 112 -1.15 -15.11 6.91
N ALA A 113 0.15 -15.21 7.18
CA ALA A 113 1.20 -14.59 6.37
C ALA A 113 1.14 -15.04 4.90
N SER A 114 0.85 -16.32 4.64
CA SER A 114 0.71 -16.86 3.26
C SER A 114 -0.48 -16.29 2.48
N ARG A 115 -1.45 -15.68 3.17
CA ARG A 115 -2.63 -15.03 2.56
C ARG A 115 -2.44 -13.53 2.34
N ILE A 116 -1.37 -12.94 2.89
CA ILE A 116 -1.14 -11.50 2.76
C ILE A 116 -0.65 -11.17 1.36
N VAL A 117 -1.36 -10.26 0.71
CA VAL A 117 -0.98 -9.70 -0.59
C VAL A 117 -0.95 -8.17 -0.52
N ASP A 118 -0.02 -7.54 -1.22
CA ASP A 118 -0.10 -6.10 -1.45
C ASP A 118 -1.16 -5.83 -2.52
N VAL A 119 -1.89 -4.75 -2.36
CA VAL A 119 -2.97 -4.42 -3.31
C VAL A 119 -2.47 -4.32 -4.76
N VAL A 120 -1.22 -3.94 -4.98
CA VAL A 120 -0.65 -3.84 -6.33
C VAL A 120 -0.55 -5.20 -7.04
N GLU A 121 -0.39 -6.29 -6.31
CA GLU A 121 -0.31 -7.66 -6.86
C GLU A 121 -1.62 -8.10 -7.53
N LEU A 122 -2.75 -7.47 -7.16
CA LEU A 122 -4.06 -7.79 -7.74
C LEU A 122 -4.35 -7.08 -9.08
N PHE A 123 -3.44 -6.20 -9.51
CA PHE A 123 -3.58 -5.45 -10.76
C PHE A 123 -2.58 -5.84 -11.85
N ASP A 124 -1.80 -6.89 -11.67
CA ASP A 124 -0.78 -7.32 -12.65
C ASP A 124 -1.41 -7.69 -14.01
N ASP A 125 -2.60 -8.32 -14.00
CA ASP A 125 -3.30 -8.77 -15.21
C ASP A 125 -4.54 -7.90 -15.57
N HIS A 126 -4.87 -6.87 -14.77
CA HIS A 126 -6.05 -6.05 -14.97
C HIS A 126 -5.69 -4.66 -15.50
N SER A 127 -6.25 -4.29 -16.64
CA SER A 127 -6.14 -2.93 -17.19
C SER A 127 -7.33 -2.08 -16.76
N ILE A 128 -7.09 -1.16 -15.85
CA ILE A 128 -8.03 -0.09 -15.53
C ILE A 128 -7.62 1.12 -16.35
N ASN A 129 -8.48 1.57 -17.28
CA ASN A 129 -8.20 2.77 -18.04
C ASN A 129 -8.40 4.01 -17.18
N ALA A 130 -7.50 4.98 -17.33
CA ALA A 130 -7.50 6.22 -16.58
C ALA A 130 -7.27 7.45 -17.50
N ALA A 131 -7.75 8.62 -17.10
CA ALA A 131 -7.43 9.85 -17.78
C ALA A 131 -5.93 10.15 -17.66
N PRO A 132 -5.26 10.61 -18.72
CA PRO A 132 -3.83 10.85 -18.72
C PRO A 132 -3.45 11.96 -17.75
N ILE A 133 -2.42 11.69 -16.96
CA ILE A 133 -1.81 12.64 -16.04
C ILE A 133 -0.32 12.29 -15.90
N ARG A 134 0.53 13.28 -15.72
CA ARG A 134 1.98 13.07 -15.51
C ARG A 134 2.28 12.87 -14.02
N VAL A 135 2.88 11.76 -13.67
CA VAL A 135 3.20 11.43 -12.28
C VAL A 135 4.65 10.96 -12.11
N ALA A 136 5.19 11.16 -10.91
CA ALA A 136 6.39 10.47 -10.48
C ALA A 136 6.04 9.40 -9.45
N VAL A 137 6.67 8.23 -9.54
CA VAL A 137 6.41 7.10 -8.65
C VAL A 137 7.53 6.99 -7.63
N HIS A 138 7.18 7.14 -6.35
CA HIS A 138 8.02 6.74 -5.23
C HIS A 138 7.68 5.30 -4.84
N THR A 139 8.63 4.39 -5.01
CA THR A 139 8.49 3.01 -4.53
C THR A 139 9.03 2.90 -3.11
N PRO A 140 8.17 2.61 -2.11
CA PRO A 140 8.64 2.42 -0.73
C PRO A 140 9.62 1.26 -0.59
N CYS A 141 10.62 1.39 0.29
CA CYS A 141 11.57 0.30 0.57
C CYS A 141 10.86 -0.97 1.09
N THR A 142 9.75 -0.82 1.82
CA THR A 142 8.90 -1.92 2.27
C THR A 142 8.20 -2.66 1.12
N LEU A 143 7.99 -2.00 -0.02
CA LEU A 143 7.47 -2.63 -1.23
C LEU A 143 8.61 -3.22 -2.07
N SER A 144 9.64 -2.43 -2.38
CA SER A 144 10.73 -2.84 -3.26
C SER A 144 11.62 -3.92 -2.65
N SER A 145 12.17 -3.66 -1.46
CA SER A 145 13.10 -4.59 -0.79
C SER A 145 12.36 -5.61 0.07
N GLY A 146 11.33 -5.16 0.81
CA GLY A 146 10.61 -6.00 1.75
C GLY A 146 9.69 -7.02 1.07
N GLN A 147 9.00 -6.62 0.00
CA GLN A 147 8.05 -7.48 -0.70
C GLN A 147 8.48 -7.85 -2.13
N GLN A 148 9.60 -7.30 -2.62
CA GLN A 148 10.14 -7.53 -3.97
C GLN A 148 9.18 -7.14 -5.12
N LEU A 149 8.38 -6.10 -4.90
CA LEU A 149 7.36 -5.57 -5.82
C LEU A 149 7.77 -4.19 -6.38
N GLY A 150 9.07 -4.01 -6.68
CA GLY A 150 9.67 -2.70 -6.96
C GLY A 150 9.13 -1.95 -8.17
N THR A 151 8.72 -2.62 -9.23
CA THR A 151 8.22 -1.98 -10.48
C THR A 151 6.70 -1.97 -10.60
N ASN A 152 6.01 -2.83 -9.88
CA ASN A 152 4.58 -3.11 -10.06
C ASN A 152 3.70 -1.84 -10.09
N VAL A 153 3.94 -0.85 -9.21
CA VAL A 153 3.13 0.37 -9.19
C VAL A 153 3.29 1.17 -10.49
N ALA A 154 4.52 1.35 -10.97
CA ALA A 154 4.78 2.07 -12.20
C ALA A 154 4.18 1.33 -13.41
N ASP A 155 4.28 0.01 -13.42
CA ASP A 155 3.76 -0.85 -14.48
C ASP A 155 2.22 -0.78 -14.54
N VAL A 156 1.54 -0.87 -13.39
CA VAL A 156 0.07 -0.72 -13.29
C VAL A 156 -0.38 0.65 -13.83
N LEU A 157 0.26 1.73 -13.38
CA LEU A 157 -0.10 3.08 -13.80
C LEU A 157 0.16 3.31 -15.30
N THR A 158 1.26 2.79 -15.82
CA THR A 158 1.59 2.89 -17.25
C THR A 158 0.56 2.14 -18.11
N ARG A 159 0.19 0.92 -17.70
CA ARG A 159 -0.88 0.16 -18.40
C ARG A 159 -2.24 0.88 -18.35
N ALA A 160 -2.50 1.62 -17.27
CA ALA A 160 -3.72 2.43 -17.16
C ALA A 160 -3.75 3.67 -18.04
N GLY A 161 -2.66 4.01 -18.75
CA GLY A 161 -2.54 5.20 -19.59
C GLY A 161 -2.04 6.45 -18.85
N ILE A 162 -1.49 6.29 -17.64
CA ILE A 162 -0.87 7.37 -16.87
C ILE A 162 0.60 7.53 -17.30
N ASP A 163 1.01 8.79 -17.54
CA ASP A 163 2.39 9.13 -17.93
C ASP A 163 3.33 9.13 -16.69
N VAL A 164 4.05 8.03 -16.51
CA VAL A 164 5.06 7.89 -15.44
C VAL A 164 6.35 8.55 -15.89
N THR A 165 6.61 9.78 -15.44
CA THR A 165 7.75 10.62 -15.86
C THR A 165 9.05 10.32 -15.12
N ALA A 166 8.98 9.78 -13.91
CA ALA A 166 10.13 9.40 -13.09
C ALA A 166 9.75 8.30 -12.11
N THR A 167 10.69 7.41 -11.85
CA THR A 167 10.68 6.54 -10.68
C THR A 167 11.77 7.01 -9.72
N GLY A 168 11.47 7.05 -8.42
CA GLY A 168 12.48 7.41 -7.42
C GLY A 168 13.68 6.45 -7.47
N PRO A 169 14.84 6.86 -6.92
CA PRO A 169 16.01 5.99 -6.86
C PRO A 169 15.65 4.67 -6.20
N GLN A 170 15.93 3.56 -6.89
CA GLN A 170 15.69 2.23 -6.36
C GLN A 170 16.49 2.03 -5.07
N LEU A 171 15.90 1.34 -4.10
CA LEU A 171 16.51 1.02 -2.81
C LEU A 171 16.82 2.25 -1.91
N ALA A 172 16.32 3.44 -2.26
CA ALA A 172 16.50 4.62 -1.43
C ALA A 172 15.31 4.83 -0.49
N CYS A 173 15.61 5.12 0.79
CA CYS A 173 14.60 5.48 1.77
C CYS A 173 14.14 6.93 1.58
N CYS A 174 12.83 7.19 1.72
CA CYS A 174 12.29 8.57 1.74
C CYS A 174 12.61 9.34 3.03
N GLY A 175 13.12 8.67 4.05
CA GLY A 175 13.41 9.24 5.37
C GLY A 175 12.31 9.07 6.41
N SER A 176 11.12 8.57 6.06
CA SER A 176 10.01 8.39 7.01
C SER A 176 10.32 7.34 8.08
N ALA A 177 10.55 6.08 7.67
CA ALA A 177 10.90 4.93 8.49
C ALA A 177 10.21 4.89 9.88
N GLY A 178 8.89 4.85 9.88
CA GLY A 178 8.08 4.89 11.11
C GLY A 178 8.30 6.19 11.89
N THR A 179 8.87 6.10 13.08
CA THR A 179 9.17 7.24 13.94
C THR A 179 10.56 7.84 13.71
N TYR A 180 11.36 7.28 12.80
CA TYR A 180 12.71 7.78 12.51
C TYR A 180 12.72 9.27 12.12
N SER A 181 11.74 9.72 11.35
CA SER A 181 11.59 11.13 10.97
C SER A 181 11.38 12.07 12.16
N VAL A 182 10.86 11.56 13.27
CA VAL A 182 10.70 12.31 14.53
C VAL A 182 11.98 12.26 15.38
N LEU A 183 12.58 11.07 15.48
CA LEU A 183 13.75 10.84 16.34
C LEU A 183 15.07 11.34 15.70
N GLN A 184 15.16 11.34 14.37
CA GLN A 184 16.34 11.74 13.60
C GLN A 184 16.00 12.77 12.51
N PRO A 185 15.40 13.93 12.88
CA PRO A 185 14.80 14.85 11.90
C PRO A 185 15.79 15.39 10.88
N LYS A 186 17.06 15.64 11.24
CA LYS A 186 18.07 16.17 10.32
C LYS A 186 18.35 15.19 9.18
N LEU A 187 18.56 13.91 9.48
CA LEU A 187 18.83 12.89 8.48
C LEU A 187 17.58 12.58 7.66
N ALA A 188 16.43 12.49 8.31
CA ALA A 188 15.14 12.26 7.66
C ALA A 188 14.82 13.35 6.63
N THR A 189 15.03 14.64 6.98
CA THR A 189 14.80 15.77 6.07
C THR A 189 15.81 15.78 4.91
N ALA A 190 17.06 15.39 5.14
CA ALA A 190 18.04 15.28 4.06
C ALA A 190 17.68 14.19 3.06
N LEU A 191 17.20 13.02 3.53
CA LEU A 191 16.72 11.94 2.67
C LEU A 191 15.46 12.36 1.91
N GLN A 192 14.51 13.01 2.58
CA GLN A 192 13.30 13.57 1.99
C GLN A 192 13.62 14.53 0.83
N ALA A 193 14.49 15.51 1.07
CA ALA A 193 14.87 16.50 0.07
C ALA A 193 15.51 15.86 -1.16
N LYS A 194 16.42 14.89 -0.95
CA LYS A 194 17.06 14.14 -2.04
C LYS A 194 16.02 13.36 -2.87
N MET A 195 15.08 12.70 -2.21
CA MET A 195 14.02 11.94 -2.87
C MET A 195 13.09 12.87 -3.66
N ILE A 196 12.65 13.99 -3.08
CA ILE A 196 11.78 14.96 -3.74
C ILE A 196 12.49 15.55 -4.97
N THR A 197 13.76 15.91 -4.87
CA THR A 197 14.54 16.42 -6.01
C THR A 197 14.52 15.43 -7.17
N ALA A 198 14.76 14.14 -6.91
CA ALA A 198 14.74 13.11 -7.94
C ALA A 198 13.35 12.94 -8.56
N LEU A 199 12.29 12.93 -7.75
CA LEU A 199 10.91 12.73 -8.21
C LEU A 199 10.34 13.94 -8.98
N THR A 200 10.84 15.15 -8.71
CA THR A 200 10.32 16.38 -9.33
C THR A 200 11.09 16.85 -10.58
N THR A 201 12.12 16.11 -11.00
CA THR A 201 13.00 16.48 -12.13
C THR A 201 12.23 16.79 -13.43
N HIS A 202 11.15 16.07 -13.68
CA HIS A 202 10.33 16.23 -14.90
C HIS A 202 8.98 16.94 -14.65
N ALA A 203 8.89 17.74 -13.60
CA ALA A 203 7.71 18.53 -13.24
C ALA A 203 6.39 17.71 -13.27
N PRO A 204 6.28 16.63 -12.49
CA PRO A 204 5.04 15.83 -12.43
C PRO A 204 3.90 16.64 -11.80
N ALA A 205 2.66 16.34 -12.21
CA ALA A 205 1.47 16.91 -11.59
C ALA A 205 1.22 16.33 -10.18
N ALA A 206 1.69 15.11 -9.93
CA ALA A 206 1.63 14.47 -8.61
C ALA A 206 2.78 13.48 -8.42
N ILE A 207 3.12 13.23 -7.16
CA ILE A 207 3.96 12.11 -6.72
C ILE A 207 3.02 11.04 -6.15
N VAL A 208 3.24 9.78 -6.51
CA VAL A 208 2.48 8.67 -5.94
C VAL A 208 3.37 7.70 -5.17
N THR A 209 2.80 7.07 -4.15
CA THR A 209 3.50 6.08 -3.32
C THR A 209 2.52 5.01 -2.83
N ALA A 210 3.04 3.89 -2.30
CA ALA A 210 2.27 2.77 -1.75
C ALA A 210 2.37 2.65 -0.22
N ASN A 211 2.79 3.72 0.47
CA ASN A 211 2.95 3.67 1.93
C ASN A 211 2.55 4.99 2.56
N ILE A 212 1.67 4.93 3.56
CA ILE A 212 1.16 6.12 4.27
C ILE A 212 2.26 6.94 4.95
N GLY A 213 3.27 6.29 5.56
CA GLY A 213 4.38 7.00 6.19
C GLY A 213 5.20 7.80 5.17
N CYS A 214 5.46 7.20 3.99
CA CYS A 214 6.15 7.89 2.90
C CYS A 214 5.27 9.01 2.32
N GLN A 215 3.97 8.78 2.16
CA GLN A 215 3.04 9.78 1.66
C GLN A 215 3.04 11.04 2.53
N MET A 216 2.89 10.88 3.84
CA MET A 216 2.88 11.99 4.79
C MET A 216 4.23 12.71 4.83
N HIS A 217 5.32 11.95 4.90
CA HIS A 217 6.66 12.51 5.02
C HIS A 217 7.06 13.29 3.77
N LEU A 218 6.91 12.70 2.57
CA LEU A 218 7.20 13.40 1.31
C LEU A 218 6.27 14.60 1.12
N GLY A 219 4.97 14.45 1.43
CA GLY A 219 4.00 15.54 1.30
C GLY A 219 4.32 16.77 2.16
N ALA A 220 4.95 16.58 3.32
CA ALA A 220 5.39 17.69 4.16
C ALA A 220 6.57 18.49 3.58
N GLY A 221 7.31 17.93 2.62
CA GLY A 221 8.52 18.53 2.05
C GLY A 221 8.35 19.15 0.66
N THR A 222 7.18 19.04 0.02
CA THR A 222 6.94 19.55 -1.33
C THR A 222 5.56 20.18 -1.49
N LYS A 223 5.42 21.06 -2.49
CA LYS A 223 4.11 21.59 -2.93
C LYS A 223 3.42 20.70 -3.98
N VAL A 224 4.15 19.75 -4.58
CA VAL A 224 3.56 18.78 -5.50
C VAL A 224 2.68 17.82 -4.68
N PRO A 225 1.41 17.58 -5.05
CA PRO A 225 0.56 16.63 -4.34
C PRO A 225 1.20 15.26 -4.22
N VAL A 226 1.20 14.67 -3.01
CA VAL A 226 1.68 13.31 -2.77
C VAL A 226 0.49 12.43 -2.39
N LEU A 227 0.15 11.49 -3.23
CA LEU A 227 -1.04 10.65 -3.12
C LEU A 227 -0.66 9.17 -3.02
N HIS A 228 -1.58 8.36 -2.53
CA HIS A 228 -1.48 6.93 -2.74
C HIS A 228 -1.79 6.60 -4.21
N TRP A 229 -1.04 5.67 -4.81
CA TRP A 229 -1.18 5.33 -6.23
C TRP A 229 -2.61 4.87 -6.59
N ALA A 230 -3.24 4.07 -5.72
CA ALA A 230 -4.61 3.61 -5.93
C ALA A 230 -5.63 4.77 -5.88
N GLU A 231 -5.42 5.75 -4.98
CA GLU A 231 -6.28 6.93 -4.91
C GLU A 231 -6.16 7.76 -6.18
N LEU A 232 -4.95 7.96 -6.70
CA LEU A 232 -4.74 8.66 -7.97
C LEU A 232 -5.40 7.89 -9.12
N LEU A 233 -5.15 6.59 -9.22
CA LEU A 233 -5.69 5.74 -10.29
C LEU A 233 -7.22 5.80 -10.31
N TRP A 234 -7.87 5.67 -9.15
CA TRP A 234 -9.32 5.78 -9.05
C TRP A 234 -9.84 7.13 -9.52
N ARG A 235 -9.25 8.24 -9.05
CA ARG A 235 -9.63 9.60 -9.47
C ARG A 235 -9.52 9.80 -10.99
N GLN A 236 -8.47 9.27 -11.60
CA GLN A 236 -8.27 9.37 -13.05
C GLN A 236 -9.21 8.42 -13.83
N HIS A 237 -9.57 7.29 -13.26
CA HIS A 237 -10.60 6.40 -13.81
C HIS A 237 -11.97 7.08 -13.82
N GLU A 238 -12.38 7.69 -12.71
CA GLU A 238 -13.63 8.46 -12.64
C GLU A 238 -13.63 9.63 -13.62
N ALA A 239 -12.53 10.39 -13.69
CA ALA A 239 -12.41 11.52 -14.61
C ALA A 239 -12.57 11.09 -16.09
N LEU A 240 -12.00 9.94 -16.46
CA LEU A 240 -12.14 9.38 -17.82
C LEU A 240 -13.59 9.00 -18.12
N ASN A 241 -14.30 8.42 -17.17
CA ASN A 241 -15.67 7.94 -17.36
C ASN A 241 -16.73 9.04 -17.21
N SER A 242 -16.39 10.15 -16.54
CA SER A 242 -17.28 11.32 -16.36
C SER A 242 -17.14 12.35 -17.48
N ALA A 243 -16.21 12.17 -18.42
CA ALA A 243 -16.03 13.09 -19.54
C ALA A 243 -17.27 13.10 -20.44
N PRO A 244 -17.87 14.29 -20.75
CA PRO A 244 -19.07 14.38 -21.57
C PRO A 244 -18.80 13.82 -22.96
N GLY A 245 -19.62 12.85 -23.41
CA GLY A 245 -19.58 12.26 -24.74
C GLY A 245 -19.10 10.79 -24.82
N ARG A 246 -18.78 10.15 -23.71
CA ARG A 246 -18.45 8.73 -23.73
C ARG A 246 -19.66 7.91 -23.26
N ALA A 247 -20.17 7.04 -24.14
CA ALA A 247 -21.19 6.06 -23.76
C ALA A 247 -20.62 5.11 -22.68
N PRO A 248 -21.43 4.66 -21.68
CA PRO A 248 -20.99 3.67 -20.73
C PRO A 248 -20.53 2.42 -21.46
N GLN A 249 -19.30 1.97 -21.20
CA GLN A 249 -18.83 0.68 -21.72
C GLN A 249 -19.65 -0.42 -21.04
N PRO A 250 -20.28 -1.33 -21.80
CA PRO A 250 -20.94 -2.48 -21.19
C PRO A 250 -19.90 -3.30 -20.46
N GLY A 251 -20.19 -3.63 -19.20
CA GLY A 251 -19.34 -4.47 -18.37
C GLY A 251 -19.00 -5.79 -19.06
N LEU A 252 -17.74 -6.14 -19.03
CA LEU A 252 -17.22 -7.45 -19.38
C LEU A 252 -17.46 -8.42 -18.22
#